data_1cce74106e3f27ff5fb89dcf893d0128
#
_entry.id   1cce74106e3f27ff5fb89dcf893d0128
#
_cell.length_a   1.000
_cell.length_b   1.000
_cell.length_c   1.000
_cell.angle_alpha   90.00
_cell.angle_beta   90.00
_cell.angle_gamma   90.00
#
_symmetry.space_group_name_H-M   'P 1'
#
loop_
_entity.id
_entity.type
_entity.pdbx_description
1 polymer ?
#
loop_
_entity_poly.entity_id
_entity_poly.type
_entity_poly.pdbx_seq_one_letter_code
_entity_poly.pdbx_strand_id
1 'polypeptide(L)'
;MKKIVFVLLLSMSSLGAMASDFAFREGDIVFRSGKNYPVMYISGSTITHCGIIVNTPSGLRVLEADGRVKIHTIEEFFGKNIEKAERFTKRVTNKRVRIDYSRYLGKKYDNQFSLNNNAYYCSELVYVIYRDQLGMELCTPRPLRRYHVFGLKWLLNKRGIDVNELVVTPADLYKDYLK
;
A
#
# COMPACT_ATOMS: atom_id res chain seq x y z
N MET A 1 18.24 -29.64 -64.47
CA MET A 1 17.86 -28.32 -63.85
C MET A 1 17.39 -28.55 -62.42
N LYS A 2 18.23 -28.31 -61.42
CA LYS A 2 17.90 -28.49 -59.98
C LYS A 2 17.32 -27.14 -59.44
N LYS A 3 16.08 -27.15 -58.99
CA LYS A 3 15.44 -26.02 -58.32
C LYS A 3 15.91 -25.97 -56.86
N ILE A 4 16.63 -24.91 -56.49
CA ILE A 4 17.01 -24.62 -55.11
C ILE A 4 15.84 -23.87 -54.49
N VAL A 5 15.22 -24.48 -53.47
CA VAL A 5 14.18 -23.84 -52.64
C VAL A 5 14.89 -23.16 -51.48
N PHE A 6 14.86 -21.83 -51.47
CA PHE A 6 15.37 -21.02 -50.36
C PHE A 6 14.27 -20.98 -49.26
N VAL A 7 14.51 -21.69 -48.18
CA VAL A 7 13.68 -21.59 -46.99
C VAL A 7 14.19 -20.40 -46.17
N LEU A 8 13.42 -19.29 -46.14
CA LEU A 8 13.64 -18.18 -45.23
C LEU A 8 13.17 -18.60 -43.84
N LEU A 9 14.09 -18.89 -42.96
CA LEU A 9 13.82 -18.99 -41.51
C LEU A 9 13.66 -17.58 -40.96
N LEU A 10 12.41 -17.13 -40.77
CA LEU A 10 12.11 -15.99 -39.92
C LEU A 10 12.40 -16.39 -38.47
N SER A 11 13.51 -15.94 -37.94
CA SER A 11 13.76 -15.93 -36.51
C SER A 11 12.83 -14.89 -35.85
N MET A 12 11.68 -15.34 -35.30
CA MET A 12 10.92 -14.55 -34.37
C MET A 12 11.73 -14.42 -33.08
N SER A 13 12.51 -13.36 -32.97
CA SER A 13 13.03 -12.91 -31.68
C SER A 13 11.84 -12.45 -30.85
N SER A 14 11.36 -13.33 -29.99
CA SER A 14 10.45 -12.93 -28.89
C SER A 14 11.20 -11.89 -28.04
N LEU A 15 10.83 -10.62 -28.17
CA LEU A 15 11.12 -9.64 -27.14
C LEU A 15 10.38 -10.14 -25.87
N GLY A 16 11.06 -10.94 -25.07
CA GLY A 16 10.64 -11.22 -23.71
C GLY A 16 10.64 -9.89 -22.97
N ALA A 17 9.45 -9.40 -22.64
CA ALA A 17 9.33 -8.35 -21.63
C ALA A 17 10.12 -8.83 -20.42
N MET A 18 11.19 -8.12 -20.06
CA MET A 18 11.89 -8.34 -18.79
C MET A 18 10.89 -8.05 -17.67
N ALA A 19 10.15 -9.07 -17.25
CA ALA A 19 9.44 -9.02 -15.99
C ALA A 19 10.52 -8.81 -14.93
N SER A 20 10.42 -7.74 -14.15
CA SER A 20 11.35 -7.52 -13.04
C SER A 20 11.30 -8.76 -12.15
N ASP A 21 12.45 -9.32 -11.77
CA ASP A 21 12.58 -10.47 -10.85
C ASP A 21 12.13 -10.13 -9.43
N PHE A 22 11.36 -9.06 -9.28
CA PHE A 22 10.84 -8.63 -8.00
C PHE A 22 9.75 -9.58 -7.50
N ALA A 23 10.10 -10.39 -6.51
CA ALA A 23 9.16 -11.28 -5.85
C ALA A 23 8.57 -10.63 -4.60
N PHE A 24 7.25 -10.42 -4.58
CA PHE A 24 6.54 -10.01 -3.38
C PHE A 24 6.68 -11.04 -2.27
N ARG A 25 6.66 -10.58 -1.02
CA ARG A 25 6.67 -11.43 0.18
C ARG A 25 5.61 -10.97 1.15
N GLU A 26 5.12 -11.88 1.97
CA GLU A 26 4.26 -11.54 3.09
C GLU A 26 4.95 -10.52 3.99
N GLY A 27 4.25 -9.45 4.33
CA GLY A 27 4.78 -8.31 5.07
C GLY A 27 5.26 -7.14 4.19
N ASP A 28 5.44 -7.31 2.87
CA ASP A 28 5.78 -6.17 2.02
C ASP A 28 4.63 -5.13 2.07
N ILE A 29 4.97 -3.87 2.25
CA ILE A 29 4.01 -2.76 2.19
C ILE A 29 3.95 -2.27 0.75
N VAL A 30 2.74 -2.18 0.22
CA VAL A 30 2.48 -1.70 -1.13
C VAL A 30 1.77 -0.35 -1.10
N PHE A 31 2.11 0.54 -2.05
CA PHE A 31 1.64 1.91 -2.08
C PHE A 31 1.00 2.25 -3.42
N ARG A 32 0.05 3.19 -3.39
CA ARG A 32 -0.49 3.83 -4.59
C ARG A 32 -0.32 5.34 -4.50
N SER A 33 0.03 5.95 -5.63
CA SER A 33 -0.01 7.39 -5.79
C SER A 33 -1.36 7.81 -6.35
N GLY A 34 -1.83 8.99 -5.96
CA GLY A 34 -3.07 9.57 -6.47
C GLY A 34 -2.99 11.09 -6.56
N LYS A 35 -3.93 11.68 -7.29
CA LYS A 35 -4.10 13.13 -7.39
C LYS A 35 -5.45 13.52 -6.78
N ASN A 36 -5.53 14.73 -6.22
CA ASN A 36 -6.77 15.31 -5.69
C ASN A 36 -7.38 14.57 -4.47
N TYR A 37 -6.60 13.78 -3.74
CA TYR A 37 -7.05 13.19 -2.48
C TYR A 37 -6.72 14.11 -1.30
N PRO A 38 -7.61 14.27 -0.31
CA PRO A 38 -7.34 15.10 0.88
C PRO A 38 -6.03 14.73 1.58
N VAL A 39 -5.70 13.44 1.68
CA VAL A 39 -4.46 12.95 2.28
C VAL A 39 -3.20 13.46 1.58
N MET A 40 -3.27 13.75 0.27
CA MET A 40 -2.16 14.34 -0.48
C MET A 40 -1.84 15.75 0.01
N TYR A 41 -2.85 16.56 0.25
CA TYR A 41 -2.69 17.92 0.78
C TYR A 41 -2.19 17.90 2.22
N ILE A 42 -2.72 16.99 3.04
CA ILE A 42 -2.31 16.82 4.43
C ILE A 42 -0.85 16.39 4.53
N SER A 43 -0.45 15.37 3.81
CA SER A 43 0.90 14.78 3.89
C SER A 43 1.96 15.47 3.03
N GLY A 44 1.56 16.33 2.10
CA GLY A 44 2.45 16.93 1.09
C GLY A 44 3.11 15.90 0.16
N SER A 45 2.44 14.75 -0.06
CA SER A 45 2.97 13.63 -0.86
C SER A 45 1.93 13.12 -1.84
N THR A 46 2.39 12.62 -2.97
CA THR A 46 1.54 11.92 -3.94
C THR A 46 1.22 10.48 -3.53
N ILE A 47 1.87 9.95 -2.50
CA ILE A 47 1.54 8.63 -1.93
C ILE A 47 0.29 8.80 -1.07
N THR A 48 -0.84 8.25 -1.55
CA THR A 48 -2.16 8.52 -0.97
C THR A 48 -2.85 7.30 -0.40
N HIS A 49 -2.34 6.11 -0.70
CA HIS A 49 -2.93 4.86 -0.24
C HIS A 49 -1.86 3.78 -0.05
N CYS A 50 -2.14 2.82 0.81
CA CYS A 50 -1.28 1.67 1.04
C CYS A 50 -2.07 0.44 1.48
N GLY A 51 -1.43 -0.70 1.33
CA GLY A 51 -1.85 -2.00 1.83
C GLY A 51 -0.64 -2.83 2.24
N ILE A 52 -0.87 -4.04 2.70
CA ILE A 52 0.17 -4.98 3.11
C ILE A 52 -0.04 -6.32 2.41
N ILE A 53 1.05 -6.94 1.96
CA ILE A 53 1.00 -8.28 1.38
C ILE A 53 0.79 -9.30 2.49
N VAL A 54 -0.23 -10.13 2.33
CA VAL A 54 -0.56 -11.25 3.21
C VAL A 54 -0.59 -12.56 2.41
N ASN A 55 -0.27 -13.67 3.08
CA ASN A 55 -0.36 -14.99 2.47
C ASN A 55 -1.73 -15.63 2.77
N THR A 56 -2.49 -15.93 1.74
CA THR A 56 -3.82 -16.55 1.82
C THR A 56 -3.77 -17.98 1.24
N PRO A 57 -4.81 -18.80 1.43
CA PRO A 57 -4.91 -20.10 0.75
C PRO A 57 -4.80 -20.00 -0.79
N SER A 58 -5.16 -18.85 -1.35
CA SER A 58 -5.06 -18.58 -2.80
C SER A 58 -3.74 -17.86 -3.20
N GLY A 59 -2.71 -17.88 -2.34
CA GLY A 59 -1.44 -17.22 -2.55
C GLY A 59 -1.36 -15.80 -1.99
N LEU A 60 -0.35 -15.05 -2.41
CA LEU A 60 -0.13 -13.67 -1.95
C LEU A 60 -1.24 -12.73 -2.44
N ARG A 61 -1.71 -11.89 -1.54
CA ARG A 61 -2.77 -10.90 -1.76
C ARG A 61 -2.44 -9.61 -1.03
N VAL A 62 -3.12 -8.54 -1.38
CA VAL A 62 -3.06 -7.25 -0.68
C VAL A 62 -4.22 -7.15 0.29
N LEU A 63 -3.93 -6.95 1.55
CA LEU A 63 -4.89 -6.51 2.57
C LEU A 63 -4.86 -5.00 2.63
N GLU A 64 -6.00 -4.36 2.45
CA GLU A 64 -6.14 -2.90 2.48
C GLU A 64 -7.42 -2.45 3.17
N ALA A 65 -7.44 -1.22 3.68
CA ALA A 65 -8.66 -0.55 4.13
C ALA A 65 -9.09 0.50 3.09
N ASP A 66 -10.15 0.16 2.36
CA ASP A 66 -10.81 1.02 1.37
C ASP A 66 -12.32 0.78 1.41
N GLY A 67 -13.06 1.69 2.05
CA GLY A 67 -14.46 1.53 2.43
C GLY A 67 -14.66 0.54 3.58
N ARG A 68 -13.91 -0.55 3.59
CA ARG A 68 -13.73 -1.54 4.66
C ARG A 68 -12.40 -2.25 4.49
N VAL A 69 -12.00 -3.03 5.48
CA VAL A 69 -10.83 -3.91 5.33
C VAL A 69 -11.20 -5.10 4.45
N LYS A 70 -10.46 -5.28 3.37
CA LYS A 70 -10.70 -6.27 2.33
C LYS A 70 -9.40 -6.78 1.72
N ILE A 71 -9.51 -7.87 0.95
CA ILE A 71 -8.39 -8.47 0.23
C ILE A 71 -8.61 -8.28 -1.27
N HIS A 72 -7.53 -7.95 -1.96
CA HIS A 72 -7.44 -7.87 -3.42
C HIS A 72 -6.28 -8.71 -3.95
N THR A 73 -6.30 -9.03 -5.23
CA THR A 73 -5.10 -9.49 -5.92
C THR A 73 -4.10 -8.33 -6.03
N ILE A 74 -2.84 -8.63 -6.27
CA ILE A 74 -1.80 -7.62 -6.47
C ILE A 74 -2.11 -6.79 -7.72
N GLU A 75 -2.61 -7.44 -8.77
CA GLU A 75 -3.03 -6.82 -10.02
C GLU A 75 -4.21 -5.86 -9.81
N GLU A 76 -5.21 -6.25 -9.03
CA GLU A 76 -6.35 -5.37 -8.69
C GLU A 76 -5.89 -4.15 -7.90
N PHE A 77 -4.95 -4.33 -6.96
CA PHE A 77 -4.41 -3.22 -6.18
C PHE A 77 -3.66 -2.22 -7.05
N PHE A 78 -2.74 -2.67 -7.90
CA PHE A 78 -1.94 -1.78 -8.73
C PHE A 78 -2.64 -1.32 -10.02
N GLY A 79 -3.56 -2.13 -10.55
CA GLY A 79 -4.25 -1.87 -11.80
C GLY A 79 -3.25 -1.59 -12.94
N LYS A 80 -3.44 -0.50 -13.67
CA LYS A 80 -2.56 -0.08 -14.78
C LYS A 80 -1.11 0.22 -14.37
N ASN A 81 -0.82 0.31 -13.07
CA ASN A 81 0.52 0.59 -12.55
C ASN A 81 1.26 -0.66 -12.09
N ILE A 82 0.77 -1.85 -12.42
CA ILE A 82 1.39 -3.13 -12.01
C ILE A 82 2.86 -3.23 -12.44
N GLU A 83 3.22 -2.70 -13.60
CA GLU A 83 4.58 -2.62 -14.11
C GLU A 83 5.55 -1.80 -13.21
N LYS A 84 5.00 -0.93 -12.35
CA LYS A 84 5.73 -0.08 -11.40
C LYS A 84 5.63 -0.62 -9.97
N ALA A 85 5.07 -1.81 -9.77
CA ALA A 85 4.78 -2.36 -8.45
C ALA A 85 6.02 -2.43 -7.56
N GLU A 86 7.16 -2.82 -8.10
CA GLU A 86 8.43 -2.85 -7.38
C GLU A 86 8.77 -1.50 -6.75
N ARG A 87 8.70 -0.41 -7.53
CA ARG A 87 8.98 0.96 -7.07
C ARG A 87 8.04 1.43 -5.96
N PHE A 88 6.83 0.90 -5.92
CA PHE A 88 5.81 1.23 -4.93
C PHE A 88 5.66 0.14 -3.86
N THR A 89 6.68 -0.70 -3.70
CA THR A 89 6.73 -1.73 -2.67
C THR A 89 7.89 -1.48 -1.73
N LYS A 90 7.63 -1.59 -0.44
CA LYS A 90 8.63 -1.43 0.61
C LYS A 90 8.75 -2.71 1.42
N ARG A 91 9.92 -3.29 1.43
CA ARG A 91 10.26 -4.42 2.29
C ARG A 91 10.93 -3.90 3.57
N VAL A 92 10.26 -4.11 4.69
CA VAL A 92 10.71 -3.62 6.00
C VAL A 92 11.73 -4.60 6.64
N THR A 93 11.55 -5.88 6.42
CA THR A 93 12.42 -6.92 6.99
C THR A 93 12.71 -8.03 5.98
N ASN A 94 13.92 -8.59 6.06
CA ASN A 94 14.27 -9.78 5.29
C ASN A 94 13.88 -11.08 5.98
N LYS A 95 13.43 -11.02 7.24
CA LYS A 95 12.91 -12.18 7.95
C LYS A 95 11.56 -12.60 7.37
N ARG A 96 11.30 -13.91 7.36
CA ARG A 96 9.95 -14.41 7.02
C ARG A 96 9.01 -14.00 8.15
N VAL A 97 7.94 -13.33 7.81
CA VAL A 97 6.87 -12.95 8.73
C VAL A 97 5.61 -13.73 8.41
N ARG A 98 4.67 -13.79 9.38
CA ARG A 98 3.34 -14.33 9.21
C ARG A 98 2.33 -13.37 9.81
N ILE A 99 1.28 -13.06 9.03
CA ILE A 99 0.26 -12.08 9.41
C ILE A 99 -1.08 -12.79 9.53
N ASP A 100 -1.68 -12.72 10.70
CA ASP A 100 -3.07 -13.13 10.89
C ASP A 100 -4.00 -11.99 10.44
N TYR A 101 -4.27 -11.97 9.14
CA TYR A 101 -5.13 -10.96 8.52
C TYR A 101 -6.62 -11.15 8.83
N SER A 102 -7.03 -12.33 9.31
CA SER A 102 -8.43 -12.65 9.60
C SER A 102 -9.03 -11.74 10.67
N ARG A 103 -8.20 -11.25 11.59
CA ARG A 103 -8.60 -10.32 12.68
C ARG A 103 -9.14 -8.99 12.15
N TYR A 104 -8.76 -8.60 10.96
CA TYR A 104 -9.07 -7.29 10.38
C TYR A 104 -10.15 -7.36 9.30
N LEU A 105 -10.34 -8.50 8.66
CA LEU A 105 -11.29 -8.65 7.54
C LEU A 105 -12.69 -8.16 7.90
N GLY A 106 -13.27 -7.37 7.00
CA GLY A 106 -14.62 -6.84 7.12
C GLY A 106 -14.77 -5.67 8.11
N LYS A 107 -13.72 -5.30 8.87
CA LYS A 107 -13.74 -4.14 9.74
C LYS A 107 -14.07 -2.88 8.94
N LYS A 108 -14.76 -1.93 9.59
CA LYS A 108 -15.17 -0.67 8.96
C LYS A 108 -13.97 0.22 8.64
N TYR A 109 -14.14 1.06 7.63
CA TYR A 109 -13.19 2.15 7.38
C TYR A 109 -13.30 3.21 8.48
N ASP A 110 -12.17 3.62 9.03
CA ASP A 110 -12.14 4.69 10.04
C ASP A 110 -12.14 6.07 9.38
N ASN A 111 -13.29 6.73 9.46
CA ASN A 111 -13.46 8.10 8.98
C ASN A 111 -13.11 9.17 10.05
N GLN A 112 -12.82 8.76 11.28
CA GLN A 112 -12.40 9.64 12.37
C GLN A 112 -10.89 9.73 12.52
N PHE A 113 -10.16 8.82 11.86
CA PHE A 113 -8.70 8.73 11.88
C PHE A 113 -8.15 8.56 13.31
N SER A 114 -8.80 7.74 14.14
CA SER A 114 -8.38 7.44 15.50
C SER A 114 -7.68 6.09 15.61
N LEU A 115 -6.46 6.05 16.14
CA LEU A 115 -5.68 4.82 16.30
C LEU A 115 -6.21 3.87 17.39
N ASN A 116 -7.25 4.22 18.11
CA ASN A 116 -7.73 3.50 19.30
C ASN A 116 -9.16 2.96 19.16
N ASN A 117 -9.68 2.83 17.94
CA ASN A 117 -11.02 2.29 17.70
C ASN A 117 -10.93 0.93 16.96
N ASN A 118 -12.07 0.29 16.70
CA ASN A 118 -12.13 -1.00 16.01
C ASN A 118 -12.46 -0.84 14.50
N ALA A 119 -11.99 0.25 13.90
CA ALA A 119 -12.07 0.58 12.49
C ALA A 119 -10.67 0.94 12.01
N TYR A 120 -10.41 0.92 10.72
CA TYR A 120 -9.08 1.16 10.18
C TYR A 120 -9.12 1.98 8.91
N TYR A 121 -8.29 3.02 8.81
CA TYR A 121 -7.92 3.61 7.52
C TYR A 121 -6.64 2.94 6.98
N CYS A 122 -6.29 3.19 5.74
CA CYS A 122 -5.29 2.38 5.02
C CYS A 122 -3.92 2.28 5.71
N SER A 123 -3.34 3.40 6.10
CA SER A 123 -2.02 3.41 6.76
C SER A 123 -2.06 3.01 8.22
N GLU A 124 -3.15 3.26 8.92
CA GLU A 124 -3.38 2.71 10.26
C GLU A 124 -3.37 1.19 10.26
N LEU A 125 -4.10 0.56 9.34
CA LEU A 125 -4.15 -0.89 9.23
C LEU A 125 -2.75 -1.50 9.12
N VAL A 126 -1.92 -0.95 8.24
CA VAL A 126 -0.53 -1.40 8.06
C VAL A 126 0.29 -1.15 9.31
N TYR A 127 0.19 0.04 9.91
CA TYR A 127 0.91 0.41 11.13
C TYR A 127 0.57 -0.51 12.30
N VAL A 128 -0.73 -0.76 12.54
CA VAL A 128 -1.22 -1.61 13.64
C VAL A 128 -0.77 -3.07 13.45
N ILE A 129 -0.82 -3.61 12.23
CA ILE A 129 -0.34 -4.95 11.94
C ILE A 129 1.15 -5.08 12.29
N TYR A 130 1.96 -4.13 11.88
CA TYR A 130 3.39 -4.15 12.17
C TYR A 130 3.68 -4.01 13.67
N ARG A 131 3.02 -3.08 14.35
CA ARG A 131 3.16 -2.87 15.78
C ARG A 131 2.72 -4.09 16.59
N ASP A 132 1.50 -4.59 16.35
CA ASP A 132 0.85 -5.54 17.24
C ASP A 132 1.21 -7.00 16.92
N GLN A 133 1.51 -7.34 15.68
CA GLN A 133 1.85 -8.71 15.31
C GLN A 133 3.34 -8.93 15.06
N LEU A 134 4.06 -7.91 14.59
CA LEU A 134 5.48 -8.04 14.27
C LEU A 134 6.40 -7.37 15.29
N GLY A 135 5.85 -6.61 16.25
CA GLY A 135 6.62 -5.89 17.26
C GLY A 135 7.52 -4.78 16.67
N MET A 136 7.10 -4.19 15.53
CA MET A 136 7.88 -3.22 14.78
C MET A 136 7.11 -1.92 14.60
N GLU A 137 7.66 -0.80 15.06
CA GLU A 137 7.12 0.52 14.79
C GLU A 137 7.67 1.06 13.46
N LEU A 138 6.77 1.29 12.51
CA LEU A 138 7.12 1.78 11.17
C LEU A 138 7.44 3.28 11.14
N CYS A 139 6.83 4.04 12.03
CA CYS A 139 7.00 5.48 12.19
C CYS A 139 6.41 5.92 13.55
N THR A 140 6.68 7.14 13.95
CA THR A 140 6.05 7.74 15.13
C THR A 140 4.74 8.42 14.72
N PRO A 141 3.57 8.00 15.22
CA PRO A 141 2.31 8.70 14.99
C PRO A 141 2.39 10.16 15.46
N ARG A 142 1.82 11.07 14.69
CA ARG A 142 1.88 12.50 14.96
C ARG A 142 0.49 13.11 15.06
N PRO A 143 0.27 14.14 15.89
CA PRO A 143 -1.00 14.84 15.90
C PRO A 143 -1.34 15.41 14.53
N LEU A 144 -2.60 15.28 14.10
CA LEU A 144 -3.07 15.73 12.79
C LEU A 144 -2.73 17.20 12.51
N ARG A 145 -2.74 18.07 13.56
CA ARG A 145 -2.32 19.48 13.45
C ARG A 145 -0.86 19.71 13.02
N ARG A 146 -0.01 18.67 13.07
CA ARG A 146 1.37 18.72 12.60
C ARG A 146 1.50 18.57 11.07
N TYR A 147 0.42 18.25 10.41
CA TYR A 147 0.35 18.15 8.96
C TYR A 147 -0.23 19.44 8.34
N HIS A 148 -0.26 19.54 7.03
CA HIS A 148 -0.77 20.71 6.30
C HIS A 148 -2.32 20.76 6.32
N VAL A 149 -2.91 21.01 7.49
CA VAL A 149 -4.39 20.99 7.66
C VAL A 149 -5.04 22.38 7.55
N PHE A 150 -4.26 23.46 7.32
CA PHE A 150 -4.79 24.82 7.39
C PHE A 150 -6.01 25.03 6.49
N GLY A 151 -5.92 24.64 5.22
CA GLY A 151 -7.03 24.75 4.27
C GLY A 151 -8.16 23.73 4.48
N LEU A 152 -7.99 22.77 5.39
CA LEU A 152 -8.95 21.68 5.64
C LEU A 152 -9.63 21.77 7.00
N LYS A 153 -9.28 22.76 7.85
CA LYS A 153 -9.83 22.90 9.22
C LYS A 153 -11.35 22.87 9.24
N TRP A 154 -11.99 23.60 8.32
CA TRP A 154 -13.45 23.60 8.22
C TRP A 154 -14.02 22.20 7.96
N LEU A 155 -13.42 21.44 7.04
CA LEU A 155 -13.83 20.08 6.71
C LEU A 155 -13.63 19.12 7.88
N LEU A 156 -12.53 19.23 8.58
CA LEU A 156 -12.20 18.43 9.77
C LEU A 156 -13.22 18.71 10.89
N ASN A 157 -13.48 19.98 11.18
CA ASN A 157 -14.46 20.38 12.17
C ASN A 157 -15.89 19.89 11.81
N LYS A 158 -16.30 20.03 10.53
CA LYS A 158 -17.60 19.55 10.06
C LYS A 158 -17.75 18.03 10.22
N ARG A 159 -16.66 17.27 10.16
CA ARG A 159 -16.63 15.82 10.36
C ARG A 159 -16.40 15.41 11.81
N GLY A 160 -16.23 16.36 12.73
CA GLY A 160 -15.92 16.08 14.13
C GLY A 160 -14.56 15.42 14.35
N ILE A 161 -13.59 15.66 13.44
CA ILE A 161 -12.25 15.08 13.57
C ILE A 161 -11.39 15.99 14.43
N ASP A 162 -10.84 15.44 15.53
CA ASP A 162 -9.93 16.17 16.42
C ASP A 162 -8.55 16.33 15.75
N VAL A 163 -8.10 17.57 15.63
CA VAL A 163 -6.76 17.86 15.10
C VAL A 163 -5.61 17.43 16.01
N ASN A 164 -5.89 17.09 17.26
CA ASN A 164 -4.91 16.52 18.20
C ASN A 164 -4.82 15.00 18.09
N GLU A 165 -5.72 14.34 17.37
CA GLU A 165 -5.69 12.91 17.16
C GLU A 165 -4.34 12.49 16.52
N LEU A 166 -3.74 11.43 17.06
CA LEU A 166 -2.52 10.87 16.49
C LEU A 166 -2.86 10.10 15.23
N VAL A 167 -2.18 10.41 14.15
CA VAL A 167 -2.41 9.78 12.86
C VAL A 167 -1.10 9.30 12.22
N VAL A 168 -1.23 8.35 11.34
CA VAL A 168 -0.17 7.85 10.45
C VAL A 168 -0.64 8.02 9.01
N THR A 169 0.13 8.68 8.16
CA THR A 169 -0.21 8.79 6.73
C THR A 169 0.53 7.75 5.90
N PRO A 170 0.03 7.39 4.69
CA PRO A 170 0.79 6.52 3.77
C PRO A 170 2.18 7.09 3.47
N ALA A 171 2.33 8.41 3.43
CA ALA A 171 3.61 9.07 3.20
C ALA A 171 4.60 8.87 4.36
N ASP A 172 4.12 8.80 5.60
CA ASP A 172 4.97 8.51 6.76
C ASP A 172 5.54 7.09 6.64
N LEU A 173 4.68 6.11 6.34
CA LEU A 173 5.11 4.73 6.13
C LEU A 173 6.09 4.59 4.97
N TYR A 174 5.94 5.41 3.93
CA TYR A 174 6.82 5.38 2.76
C TYR A 174 8.19 5.99 3.04
N LYS A 175 8.26 7.12 3.76
CA LYS A 175 9.48 7.92 3.97
C LYS A 175 10.34 7.50 5.15
N ASP A 176 9.73 7.24 6.31
CA ASP A 176 10.48 7.17 7.58
C ASP A 176 11.34 5.92 7.74
N TYR A 177 11.20 4.93 6.88
CA TYR A 177 12.04 3.74 6.91
C TYR A 177 13.38 3.88 6.15
N LEU A 178 13.66 5.05 5.60
CA LEU A 178 14.89 5.33 4.84
C LEU A 178 15.98 6.06 5.67
N LYS A 179 15.84 6.04 7.02
CA LYS A 179 16.87 6.61 7.92
C LYS A 179 17.65 5.53 8.61
#